data_bd766ad97702c03bee337046f8542690
#
_entry.id   bd766ad97702c03bee337046f8542690
#
_cell.length_a   1.000
_cell.length_b   1.000
_cell.length_c   1.000
_cell.angle_alpha   90.00
_cell.angle_beta   90.00
_cell.angle_gamma   90.00
#
_symmetry.space_group_name_H-M   'P 1'
#
loop_
_entity.id
_entity.type
_entity.pdbx_description
1 polymer ?
#
loop_
_entity_poly.entity_id
_entity_poly.type
_entity_poly.pdbx_seq_one_letter_code
_entity_poly.pdbx_strand_id
1 'polypeptide(L)'
;MLKKLLRSLFAGLTLTAAVAAAPVHAQEADAQATVKTAVDDVLATIKNDPELRGGNMAKVYQLVDQKIVPRADFKRTTQIAMGRFWNQASPEQQQQIQEGFKTLLIRTYAGALSNVKNQTVAYRPFRAAADDTDVVVRSTVNNNGEPVALDYRLEKTAGGWKVYDINISGLWLSETYKNQFADVISKRGGVAGLVSFLSERNAQLEKAPAK
;
A
#
# COMPACT_ATOMS: atom_id res chain seq x y z
N MET A 1 -24.45 -18.11 81.80
CA MET A 1 -25.53 -18.20 80.82
C MET A 1 -25.16 -17.13 79.73
N LEU A 2 -24.95 -17.37 78.61
CA LEU A 2 -25.38 -17.98 77.42
C LEU A 2 -24.35 -17.73 76.31
N LYS A 3 -23.72 -18.79 75.84
CA LYS A 3 -22.81 -18.76 74.70
C LYS A 3 -23.63 -18.60 73.42
N LYS A 4 -23.26 -17.66 72.58
CA LYS A 4 -23.68 -17.66 71.19
C LYS A 4 -22.48 -17.55 70.24
N LEU A 5 -22.35 -18.59 69.48
CA LEU A 5 -21.35 -18.77 68.41
C LEU A 5 -21.50 -17.69 67.34
N LEU A 6 -20.35 -17.07 67.01
CA LEU A 6 -20.21 -16.31 65.75
C LEU A 6 -19.50 -17.26 64.75
N ARG A 7 -20.21 -17.73 63.78
CA ARG A 7 -19.66 -18.41 62.61
C ARG A 7 -19.29 -17.31 61.58
N SER A 8 -18.01 -17.11 61.36
CA SER A 8 -17.45 -16.28 60.31
C SER A 8 -17.58 -17.00 58.97
N LEU A 9 -18.40 -16.52 58.09
CA LEU A 9 -18.39 -16.92 56.68
C LEU A 9 -17.28 -16.12 55.96
N PHE A 10 -16.19 -16.77 55.61
CA PHE A 10 -15.26 -16.28 54.60
C PHE A 10 -15.83 -16.56 53.23
N ALA A 11 -16.43 -15.57 52.60
CA ALA A 11 -16.75 -15.63 51.16
C ALA A 11 -15.50 -15.26 50.39
N GLY A 12 -14.79 -16.24 49.88
CA GLY A 12 -13.67 -16.05 48.96
C GLY A 12 -14.18 -15.51 47.60
N LEU A 13 -13.93 -14.22 47.37
CA LEU A 13 -14.17 -13.61 46.06
C LEU A 13 -13.01 -13.99 45.13
N THR A 14 -13.18 -15.05 44.36
CA THR A 14 -12.28 -15.41 43.26
C THR A 14 -12.53 -14.46 42.11
N LEU A 15 -11.66 -13.44 41.99
CA LEU A 15 -11.63 -12.54 40.83
C LEU A 15 -11.03 -13.33 39.65
N THR A 16 -11.88 -13.92 38.83
CA THR A 16 -11.50 -14.49 37.53
C THR A 16 -11.20 -13.33 36.60
N ALA A 17 -9.93 -13.00 36.39
CA ALA A 17 -9.49 -12.12 35.33
C ALA A 17 -9.78 -12.82 34.00
N ALA A 18 -10.89 -12.45 33.36
CA ALA A 18 -11.15 -12.81 31.97
C ALA A 18 -10.16 -12.02 31.12
N VAL A 19 -9.10 -12.69 30.71
CA VAL A 19 -8.23 -12.18 29.64
C VAL A 19 -9.10 -12.16 28.38
N ALA A 20 -9.60 -10.99 28.02
CA ALA A 20 -10.27 -10.77 26.75
C ALA A 20 -9.21 -10.94 25.66
N ALA A 21 -9.11 -12.12 25.09
CA ALA A 21 -8.39 -12.32 23.84
C ALA A 21 -9.09 -11.47 22.79
N ALA A 22 -8.50 -10.33 22.45
CA ALA A 22 -8.96 -9.53 21.31
C ALA A 22 -8.95 -10.44 20.08
N PRO A 23 -10.02 -10.51 19.31
CA PRO A 23 -10.13 -11.48 18.24
C PRO A 23 -9.08 -11.18 17.17
N VAL A 24 -8.20 -12.11 16.90
CA VAL A 24 -7.23 -12.13 15.78
C VAL A 24 -7.94 -11.75 14.47
N HIS A 25 -9.19 -12.14 14.30
CA HIS A 25 -10.02 -11.83 13.14
C HIS A 25 -10.29 -10.33 12.90
N ALA A 26 -10.28 -9.48 13.92
CA ALA A 26 -10.54 -8.05 13.73
C ALA A 26 -9.39 -7.34 13.01
N GLN A 27 -8.16 -7.77 13.24
CA GLN A 27 -6.97 -7.18 12.63
C GLN A 27 -6.75 -7.66 11.18
N GLU A 28 -7.07 -8.93 10.90
CA GLU A 28 -7.11 -9.48 9.54
C GLU A 28 -8.14 -8.75 8.68
N ALA A 29 -9.36 -8.60 9.22
CA ALA A 29 -10.44 -7.89 8.55
C ALA A 29 -10.05 -6.45 8.21
N ASP A 30 -9.26 -5.80 9.05
CA ASP A 30 -8.90 -4.40 8.94
C ASP A 30 -7.88 -4.15 7.79
N ALA A 31 -6.83 -4.96 7.66
CA ALA A 31 -5.85 -4.85 6.58
C ALA A 31 -6.46 -5.19 5.21
N GLN A 32 -7.21 -6.30 5.13
CA GLN A 32 -7.88 -6.69 3.90
C GLN A 32 -8.99 -5.70 3.52
N ALA A 33 -9.75 -5.19 4.51
CA ALA A 33 -10.76 -4.17 4.29
C ALA A 33 -10.16 -2.85 3.77
N THR A 34 -8.98 -2.46 4.26
CA THR A 34 -8.26 -1.28 3.78
C THR A 34 -7.96 -1.39 2.29
N VAL A 35 -7.42 -2.53 1.85
CA VAL A 35 -7.14 -2.78 0.42
C VAL A 35 -8.44 -2.82 -0.37
N LYS A 36 -9.42 -3.59 0.10
CA LYS A 36 -10.71 -3.75 -0.59
C LYS A 36 -11.39 -2.40 -0.80
N THR A 37 -11.50 -1.60 0.24
CA THR A 37 -12.11 -0.27 0.15
C THR A 37 -11.36 0.64 -0.82
N ALA A 38 -10.00 0.61 -0.78
CA ALA A 38 -9.19 1.41 -1.71
C ALA A 38 -9.43 0.99 -3.17
N VAL A 39 -9.43 -0.30 -3.44
CA VAL A 39 -9.63 -0.85 -4.79
C VAL A 39 -11.06 -0.59 -5.28
N ASP A 40 -12.07 -0.84 -4.46
CA ASP A 40 -13.47 -0.60 -4.80
C ASP A 40 -13.73 0.89 -5.10
N ASP A 41 -13.17 1.81 -4.30
CA ASP A 41 -13.25 3.25 -4.52
C ASP A 41 -12.60 3.68 -5.85
N VAL A 42 -11.41 3.14 -6.16
CA VAL A 42 -10.71 3.42 -7.42
C VAL A 42 -11.52 2.91 -8.61
N LEU A 43 -11.97 1.65 -8.57
CA LEU A 43 -12.75 1.04 -9.64
C LEU A 43 -14.08 1.77 -9.86
N ALA A 44 -14.79 2.12 -8.79
CA ALA A 44 -16.03 2.88 -8.87
C ALA A 44 -15.81 4.27 -9.48
N THR A 45 -14.74 4.97 -9.06
CA THR A 45 -14.41 6.29 -9.60
C THR A 45 -14.11 6.23 -11.10
N ILE A 46 -13.31 5.24 -11.54
CA ILE A 46 -12.99 5.08 -12.97
C ILE A 46 -14.24 4.74 -13.79
N LYS A 47 -15.09 3.84 -13.30
CA LYS A 47 -16.34 3.45 -13.99
C LYS A 47 -17.29 4.63 -14.18
N ASN A 48 -17.31 5.56 -13.24
CA ASN A 48 -18.23 6.70 -13.24
C ASN A 48 -17.68 7.95 -13.93
N ASP A 49 -16.38 8.00 -14.27
CA ASP A 49 -15.74 9.16 -14.91
C ASP A 49 -15.28 8.80 -16.34
N PRO A 50 -15.98 9.30 -17.38
CA PRO A 50 -15.59 9.07 -18.78
C PRO A 50 -14.19 9.59 -19.13
N GLU A 51 -13.74 10.66 -18.49
CA GLU A 51 -12.41 11.23 -18.75
C GLU A 51 -11.30 10.34 -18.23
N LEU A 52 -11.49 9.68 -17.05
CA LEU A 52 -10.58 8.66 -16.57
C LEU A 52 -10.49 7.48 -17.54
N ARG A 53 -11.62 7.01 -18.04
CA ARG A 53 -11.67 5.93 -19.05
C ARG A 53 -11.06 6.35 -20.38
N GLY A 54 -11.10 7.63 -20.70
CA GLY A 54 -10.43 8.23 -21.86
C GLY A 54 -8.93 8.48 -21.67
N GLY A 55 -8.37 8.17 -20.49
CA GLY A 55 -6.94 8.35 -20.21
C GLY A 55 -6.52 9.79 -19.94
N ASN A 56 -7.45 10.66 -19.50
CA ASN A 56 -7.11 12.02 -19.11
C ASN A 56 -6.14 12.00 -17.92
N MET A 57 -4.87 12.34 -18.17
CA MET A 57 -3.80 12.27 -17.18
C MET A 57 -4.03 13.17 -15.97
N ALA A 58 -4.63 14.36 -16.16
CA ALA A 58 -4.95 15.24 -15.03
C ALA A 58 -5.95 14.57 -14.08
N LYS A 59 -6.95 13.87 -14.61
CA LYS A 59 -7.90 13.08 -13.83
C LYS A 59 -7.26 11.86 -13.15
N VAL A 60 -6.31 11.21 -13.83
CA VAL A 60 -5.54 10.09 -13.24
C VAL A 60 -4.71 10.58 -12.05
N TYR A 61 -4.01 11.72 -12.16
CA TYR A 61 -3.28 12.31 -11.04
C TYR A 61 -4.23 12.65 -9.89
N GLN A 62 -5.36 13.27 -10.18
CA GLN A 62 -6.37 13.61 -9.17
C GLN A 62 -6.90 12.35 -8.46
N LEU A 63 -7.20 11.29 -9.20
CA LEU A 63 -7.62 10.00 -8.63
C LEU A 63 -6.55 9.45 -7.67
N VAL A 64 -5.29 9.43 -8.11
CA VAL A 64 -4.18 8.93 -7.28
C VAL A 64 -4.03 9.75 -6.01
N ASP A 65 -3.99 11.06 -6.11
CA ASP A 65 -3.80 11.96 -4.95
C ASP A 65 -4.98 11.86 -3.96
N GLN A 66 -6.21 11.70 -4.45
CA GLN A 66 -7.40 11.65 -3.59
C GLN A 66 -7.70 10.25 -3.02
N LYS A 67 -7.40 9.18 -3.76
CA LYS A 67 -7.85 7.83 -3.41
C LYS A 67 -6.72 6.89 -3.00
N ILE A 68 -5.53 7.03 -3.59
CA ILE A 68 -4.40 6.11 -3.37
C ILE A 68 -3.44 6.66 -2.33
N VAL A 69 -2.94 7.89 -2.52
CA VAL A 69 -1.95 8.51 -1.63
C VAL A 69 -2.35 8.49 -0.15
N PRO A 70 -3.61 8.80 0.24
CA PRO A 70 -4.01 8.76 1.65
C PRO A 70 -3.94 7.36 2.28
N ARG A 71 -3.93 6.30 1.46
CA ARG A 71 -3.90 4.89 1.89
C ARG A 71 -2.53 4.23 1.70
N ALA A 72 -1.55 4.97 1.16
CA ALA A 72 -0.20 4.48 0.90
C ALA A 72 0.84 5.09 1.84
N ASP A 73 1.89 4.34 2.17
CA ASP A 73 3.16 4.88 2.67
C ASP A 73 4.17 4.93 1.52
N PHE A 74 4.07 5.99 0.74
CA PHE A 74 4.93 6.16 -0.42
C PHE A 74 6.38 6.50 -0.05
N LYS A 75 6.60 7.05 1.14
CA LYS A 75 7.95 7.25 1.69
C LYS A 75 8.65 5.92 1.89
N ARG A 76 7.97 4.95 2.52
CA ARG A 76 8.51 3.59 2.72
C ARG A 76 8.76 2.88 1.40
N THR A 77 7.83 2.98 0.43
CA THR A 77 8.04 2.47 -0.94
C THR A 77 9.33 3.00 -1.54
N THR A 78 9.54 4.32 -1.46
CA THR A 78 10.74 4.97 -2.01
C THR A 78 11.99 4.56 -1.25
N GLN A 79 11.94 4.45 0.07
CA GLN A 79 13.06 3.97 0.89
C GLN A 79 13.51 2.57 0.49
N ILE A 80 12.57 1.65 0.24
CA ILE A 80 12.89 0.28 -0.19
C ILE A 80 13.51 0.31 -1.59
N ALA A 81 12.95 1.08 -2.52
CA ALA A 81 13.47 1.23 -3.87
C ALA A 81 14.87 1.90 -3.90
N MET A 82 15.17 2.81 -2.99
CA MET A 82 16.48 3.42 -2.83
C MET A 82 17.49 2.50 -2.11
N GLY A 83 17.00 1.63 -1.24
CA GLY A 83 17.83 0.76 -0.42
C GLY A 83 18.87 1.55 0.39
N ARG A 84 20.13 1.10 0.37
CA ARG A 84 21.23 1.76 1.09
C ARG A 84 21.48 3.22 0.71
N PHE A 85 21.04 3.63 -0.47
CA PHE A 85 21.27 5.00 -0.97
C PHE A 85 20.32 6.03 -0.38
N TRP A 86 19.23 5.60 0.27
CA TRP A 86 18.30 6.51 0.93
C TRP A 86 18.98 7.41 1.97
N ASN A 87 19.84 6.84 2.81
CA ASN A 87 20.55 7.58 3.84
C ASN A 87 21.70 8.46 3.30
N GLN A 88 22.06 8.32 2.02
CA GLN A 88 23.05 9.16 1.34
C GLN A 88 22.40 10.39 0.66
N ALA A 89 21.07 10.38 0.53
CA ALA A 89 20.31 11.47 -0.05
C ALA A 89 20.07 12.58 0.97
N SER A 90 20.21 13.85 0.56
CA SER A 90 19.76 14.97 1.39
C SER A 90 18.22 14.95 1.53
N PRO A 91 17.65 15.64 2.54
CA PRO A 91 16.20 15.74 2.68
C PRO A 91 15.52 16.24 1.41
N GLU A 92 16.11 17.20 0.70
CA GLU A 92 15.59 17.75 -0.56
C GLU A 92 15.63 16.70 -1.67
N GLN A 93 16.72 15.93 -1.77
CA GLN A 93 16.85 14.84 -2.73
C GLN A 93 15.85 13.72 -2.43
N GLN A 94 15.64 13.38 -1.15
CA GLN A 94 14.63 12.40 -0.74
C GLN A 94 13.24 12.82 -1.20
N GLN A 95 12.89 14.08 -1.01
CA GLN A 95 11.60 14.62 -1.48
C GLN A 95 11.48 14.60 -3.00
N GLN A 96 12.51 15.06 -3.72
CA GLN A 96 12.55 15.07 -5.19
C GLN A 96 12.39 13.64 -5.75
N ILE A 97 13.07 12.66 -5.13
CA ILE A 97 12.97 11.26 -5.55
C ILE A 97 11.58 10.69 -5.26
N GLN A 98 10.98 10.98 -4.11
CA GLN A 98 9.63 10.55 -3.81
C GLN A 98 8.63 11.08 -4.85
N GLU A 99 8.64 12.37 -5.14
CA GLU A 99 7.75 12.98 -6.12
C GLU A 99 8.03 12.48 -7.55
N GLY A 100 9.29 12.39 -7.92
CA GLY A 100 9.71 11.89 -9.24
C GLY A 100 9.32 10.42 -9.42
N PHE A 101 9.45 9.59 -8.40
CA PHE A 101 9.09 8.18 -8.43
C PHE A 101 7.56 7.98 -8.44
N LYS A 102 6.81 8.75 -7.63
CA LYS A 102 5.34 8.79 -7.71
C LYS A 102 4.87 9.09 -9.13
N THR A 103 5.40 10.16 -9.72
CA THR A 103 5.09 10.56 -11.09
C THR A 103 5.42 9.47 -12.10
N LEU A 104 6.60 8.84 -11.97
CA LEU A 104 7.02 7.74 -12.82
C LEU A 104 6.03 6.56 -12.77
N LEU A 105 5.60 6.16 -11.58
CA LEU A 105 4.64 5.06 -11.41
C LEU A 105 3.27 5.43 -12.01
N ILE A 106 2.76 6.63 -11.72
CA ILE A 106 1.48 7.08 -12.28
C ILE A 106 1.53 7.01 -13.81
N ARG A 107 2.55 7.60 -14.44
CA ARG A 107 2.68 7.64 -15.90
C ARG A 107 2.88 6.25 -16.51
N THR A 108 3.62 5.38 -15.83
CA THR A 108 3.87 4.00 -16.30
C THR A 108 2.61 3.16 -16.27
N TYR A 109 1.76 3.32 -15.25
CA TYR A 109 0.59 2.46 -15.02
C TYR A 109 -0.75 3.12 -15.34
N ALA A 110 -0.77 4.38 -15.78
CA ALA A 110 -2.00 5.10 -16.14
C ALA A 110 -2.84 4.38 -17.19
N GLY A 111 -2.20 3.76 -18.19
CA GLY A 111 -2.90 3.00 -19.22
C GLY A 111 -3.68 1.80 -18.67
N ALA A 112 -3.18 1.15 -17.63
CA ALA A 112 -3.91 0.07 -16.97
C ALA A 112 -5.21 0.58 -16.31
N LEU A 113 -5.20 1.79 -15.74
CA LEU A 113 -6.38 2.43 -15.15
C LEU A 113 -7.41 2.81 -16.22
N SER A 114 -6.98 3.32 -17.36
CA SER A 114 -7.86 3.69 -18.48
C SER A 114 -8.57 2.49 -19.10
N ASN A 115 -7.97 1.30 -19.00
CA ASN A 115 -8.53 0.05 -19.52
C ASN A 115 -9.51 -0.65 -18.55
N VAL A 116 -9.80 -0.05 -17.40
CA VAL A 116 -10.79 -0.59 -16.46
C VAL A 116 -12.19 -0.50 -17.06
N LYS A 117 -12.86 -1.66 -17.20
CA LYS A 117 -14.24 -1.81 -17.69
C LYS A 117 -15.07 -2.58 -16.67
N ASN A 118 -15.00 -3.91 -16.75
CA ASN A 118 -15.79 -4.83 -15.95
C ASN A 118 -14.92 -5.75 -15.08
N GLN A 119 -13.73 -5.31 -14.74
CA GLN A 119 -12.84 -6.07 -13.89
C GLN A 119 -13.49 -6.35 -12.53
N THR A 120 -13.27 -7.55 -12.04
CA THR A 120 -13.64 -7.98 -10.69
C THR A 120 -12.39 -8.39 -9.94
N VAL A 121 -12.42 -8.20 -8.62
CA VAL A 121 -11.28 -8.54 -7.77
C VAL A 121 -11.70 -9.59 -6.77
N ALA A 122 -11.01 -10.73 -6.77
CA ALA A 122 -11.16 -11.79 -5.80
C ALA A 122 -9.98 -11.74 -4.81
N TYR A 123 -10.30 -11.67 -3.52
CA TYR A 123 -9.30 -11.68 -2.44
C TYR A 123 -9.09 -13.10 -1.94
N ARG A 124 -7.83 -13.47 -1.74
CA ARG A 124 -7.51 -14.75 -1.12
C ARG A 124 -7.64 -14.66 0.39
N PRO A 125 -8.11 -15.71 1.07
CA PRO A 125 -8.05 -15.77 2.52
C PRO A 125 -6.60 -15.60 2.98
N PHE A 126 -6.37 -14.74 3.96
CA PHE A 126 -5.09 -14.63 4.62
C PHE A 126 -5.29 -14.64 6.13
N ARG A 127 -4.24 -14.93 6.85
CA ARG A 127 -4.25 -14.91 8.32
C ARG A 127 -3.11 -14.03 8.79
N ALA A 128 -3.40 -13.16 9.74
CA ALA A 128 -2.43 -12.35 10.44
C ALA A 128 -2.51 -12.65 11.93
N ALA A 129 -1.38 -12.67 12.63
CA ALA A 129 -1.38 -12.72 14.08
C ALA A 129 -1.82 -11.36 14.66
N ALA A 130 -2.29 -11.36 15.90
CA ALA A 130 -2.83 -10.13 16.52
C ALA A 130 -1.78 -9.02 16.69
N ASP A 131 -0.51 -9.39 16.74
CA ASP A 131 0.66 -8.52 16.88
C ASP A 131 1.39 -8.24 15.55
N ASP A 132 0.92 -8.81 14.43
CA ASP A 132 1.51 -8.52 13.13
C ASP A 132 1.34 -7.04 12.79
N THR A 133 2.44 -6.40 12.44
CA THR A 133 2.49 -5.01 11.99
C THR A 133 2.82 -4.86 10.51
N ASP A 134 3.11 -5.98 9.84
CA ASP A 134 3.44 -6.06 8.42
C ASP A 134 2.78 -7.31 7.82
N VAL A 135 1.96 -7.12 6.80
CA VAL A 135 1.15 -8.21 6.23
C VAL A 135 1.10 -8.13 4.70
N VAL A 136 0.72 -9.25 4.07
CA VAL A 136 0.49 -9.32 2.63
C VAL A 136 -0.96 -9.70 2.35
N VAL A 137 -1.71 -8.77 1.77
CA VAL A 137 -3.04 -9.04 1.22
C VAL A 137 -2.88 -9.48 -0.22
N ARG A 138 -3.47 -10.64 -0.57
CA ARG A 138 -3.38 -11.20 -1.92
C ARG A 138 -4.69 -11.12 -2.64
N SER A 139 -4.65 -10.72 -3.91
CA SER A 139 -5.84 -10.67 -4.75
C SER A 139 -5.54 -11.17 -6.17
N THR A 140 -6.61 -11.40 -6.91
CA THR A 140 -6.57 -11.68 -8.33
C THR A 140 -7.59 -10.79 -9.02
N VAL A 141 -7.13 -9.98 -9.94
CA VAL A 141 -7.97 -9.17 -10.81
C VAL A 141 -8.33 -9.99 -12.02
N ASN A 142 -9.63 -10.20 -12.27
CA ASN A 142 -10.08 -10.79 -13.52
C ASN A 142 -10.17 -9.69 -14.58
N ASN A 143 -9.29 -9.74 -15.54
CA ASN A 143 -9.22 -8.80 -16.65
C ASN A 143 -9.70 -9.46 -17.93
N ASN A 144 -11.01 -9.42 -18.19
CA ASN A 144 -11.64 -10.00 -19.39
C ASN A 144 -11.33 -11.49 -19.60
N GLY A 145 -11.25 -12.28 -18.52
CA GLY A 145 -10.95 -13.72 -18.57
C GLY A 145 -9.49 -14.06 -18.29
N GLU A 146 -8.58 -13.09 -18.30
CA GLU A 146 -7.19 -13.29 -17.90
C GLU A 146 -6.98 -12.87 -16.46
N PRO A 147 -6.65 -13.80 -15.54
CA PRO A 147 -6.40 -13.47 -14.14
C PRO A 147 -5.01 -12.83 -13.98
N VAL A 148 -4.97 -11.66 -13.36
CA VAL A 148 -3.73 -10.95 -12.98
C VAL A 148 -3.59 -10.99 -11.47
N ALA A 149 -2.51 -11.57 -10.96
CA ALA A 149 -2.20 -11.52 -9.54
C ALA A 149 -1.80 -10.09 -9.15
N LEU A 150 -2.42 -9.57 -8.09
CA LEU A 150 -2.16 -8.25 -7.55
C LEU A 150 -2.13 -8.34 -6.03
N ASP A 151 -0.92 -8.32 -5.46
CA ASP A 151 -0.72 -8.46 -4.02
C ASP A 151 -0.22 -7.14 -3.44
N TYR A 152 -0.50 -6.92 -2.16
CA TYR A 152 -0.19 -5.67 -1.46
C TYR A 152 0.53 -5.97 -0.17
N ARG A 153 1.67 -5.30 0.07
CA ARG A 153 2.31 -5.22 1.39
C ARG A 153 1.75 -4.04 2.16
N LEU A 154 1.31 -4.29 3.38
CA LEU A 154 0.79 -3.25 4.27
C LEU A 154 1.56 -3.24 5.57
N GLU A 155 1.71 -2.04 6.12
CA GLU A 155 2.18 -1.85 7.49
C GLU A 155 1.11 -1.19 8.35
N LYS A 156 1.14 -1.51 9.63
CA LYS A 156 0.28 -0.91 10.63
C LYS A 156 0.94 0.35 11.17
N THR A 157 0.29 1.48 10.97
CA THR A 157 0.73 2.80 11.46
C THR A 157 -0.23 3.30 12.56
N ALA A 158 0.10 4.42 13.20
CA ALA A 158 -0.82 5.08 14.12
C ALA A 158 -2.15 5.50 13.45
N GLY A 159 -2.14 5.71 12.13
CA GLY A 159 -3.33 6.06 11.33
C GLY A 159 -4.02 4.88 10.67
N GLY A 160 -3.73 3.64 11.09
CA GLY A 160 -4.26 2.41 10.49
C GLY A 160 -3.30 1.76 9.48
N TRP A 161 -3.81 0.82 8.72
CA TRP A 161 -3.03 0.12 7.72
C TRP A 161 -2.73 0.99 6.50
N LYS A 162 -1.46 0.94 6.03
CA LYS A 162 -0.99 1.65 4.83
C LYS A 162 -0.32 0.68 3.87
N VAL A 163 -0.66 0.78 2.60
CA VAL A 163 0.02 0.01 1.54
C VAL A 163 1.37 0.66 1.25
N TYR A 164 2.45 -0.12 1.30
CA TYR A 164 3.79 0.39 0.97
C TYR A 164 4.43 -0.31 -0.22
N ASP A 165 3.86 -1.40 -0.73
CA ASP A 165 4.36 -2.05 -1.95
C ASP A 165 3.25 -2.81 -2.67
N ILE A 166 3.38 -2.95 -3.97
CA ILE A 166 2.44 -3.68 -4.81
C ILE A 166 3.21 -4.70 -5.65
N ASN A 167 2.70 -5.93 -5.67
CA ASN A 167 3.18 -6.98 -6.56
C ASN A 167 2.23 -7.10 -7.75
N ILE A 168 2.77 -7.03 -8.94
CA ILE A 168 2.01 -7.22 -10.19
C ILE A 168 2.57 -8.46 -10.88
N SER A 169 1.77 -9.51 -10.99
CA SER A 169 2.15 -10.77 -11.66
C SER A 169 3.48 -11.36 -11.17
N GLY A 170 3.73 -11.32 -9.86
CA GLY A 170 4.93 -11.88 -9.24
C GLY A 170 6.08 -10.89 -9.02
N LEU A 171 5.98 -9.66 -9.52
CA LEU A 171 7.03 -8.65 -9.41
C LEU A 171 6.63 -7.53 -8.44
N TRP A 172 7.36 -7.39 -7.33
CA TRP A 172 7.21 -6.29 -6.40
C TRP A 172 7.77 -5.00 -7.00
N LEU A 173 7.00 -3.92 -7.00
CA LEU A 173 7.42 -2.65 -7.61
C LEU A 173 8.68 -2.10 -6.94
N SER A 174 8.72 -2.09 -5.60
CA SER A 174 9.89 -1.61 -4.87
C SER A 174 11.17 -2.37 -5.24
N GLU A 175 11.09 -3.70 -5.40
CA GLU A 175 12.24 -4.55 -5.75
C GLU A 175 12.67 -4.36 -7.22
N THR A 176 11.69 -4.20 -8.12
CA THR A 176 11.94 -3.92 -9.54
C THR A 176 12.72 -2.61 -9.68
N TYR A 177 12.28 -1.56 -9.01
CA TYR A 177 12.96 -0.27 -9.07
C TYR A 177 14.25 -0.21 -8.26
N LYS A 178 14.43 -1.04 -7.23
CA LYS A 178 15.66 -1.09 -6.42
C LYS A 178 16.89 -1.37 -7.27
N ASN A 179 16.82 -2.36 -8.15
CA ASN A 179 17.92 -2.69 -9.03
C ASN A 179 18.18 -1.57 -10.06
N GLN A 180 17.10 -1.02 -10.63
CA GLN A 180 17.18 0.08 -11.59
C GLN A 180 17.79 1.34 -10.95
N PHE A 181 17.34 1.73 -9.77
CA PHE A 181 17.86 2.91 -9.07
C PHE A 181 19.31 2.73 -8.66
N ALA A 182 19.69 1.57 -8.16
CA ALA A 182 21.08 1.26 -7.84
C ALA A 182 22.00 1.38 -9.08
N ASP A 183 21.56 0.89 -10.21
CA ASP A 183 22.29 0.99 -11.48
C ASP A 183 22.42 2.45 -11.94
N VAL A 184 21.33 3.22 -11.90
CA VAL A 184 21.35 4.65 -12.25
C VAL A 184 22.27 5.44 -11.32
N ILE A 185 22.17 5.25 -10.01
CA ILE A 185 23.01 5.93 -9.01
C ILE A 185 24.48 5.63 -9.27
N SER A 186 24.80 4.38 -9.54
CA SER A 186 26.17 3.93 -9.82
C SER A 186 26.76 4.52 -11.11
N LYS A 187 25.92 4.69 -12.17
CA LYS A 187 26.37 5.12 -13.50
C LYS A 187 26.23 6.62 -13.77
N ARG A 188 25.39 7.33 -13.03
CA ARG A 188 25.04 8.73 -13.32
C ARG A 188 25.45 9.73 -12.23
N GLY A 189 26.51 9.44 -11.48
CA GLY A 189 27.03 10.41 -10.51
C GLY A 189 26.28 10.48 -9.19
N GLY A 190 25.84 9.32 -8.66
CA GLY A 190 25.26 9.24 -7.33
C GLY A 190 23.77 9.57 -7.29
N VAL A 191 23.29 9.98 -6.11
CA VAL A 191 21.88 10.28 -5.85
C VAL A 191 21.36 11.42 -6.74
N ALA A 192 22.18 12.43 -7.01
CA ALA A 192 21.81 13.52 -7.92
C ALA A 192 21.52 13.02 -9.35
N GLY A 193 22.26 12.00 -9.79
CA GLY A 193 22.01 11.34 -11.07
C GLY A 193 20.65 10.63 -11.12
N LEU A 194 20.17 10.07 -9.99
CA LEU A 194 18.83 9.50 -9.91
C LEU A 194 17.74 10.59 -10.00
N VAL A 195 17.93 11.73 -9.34
CA VAL A 195 16.99 12.87 -9.44
C VAL A 195 16.85 13.31 -10.89
N SER A 196 17.99 13.50 -11.58
CA SER A 196 18.00 13.88 -13.01
C SER A 196 17.34 12.82 -13.88
N PHE A 197 17.66 11.54 -13.66
CA PHE A 197 17.04 10.42 -14.39
C PHE A 197 15.52 10.39 -14.26
N LEU A 198 15.00 10.56 -13.04
CA LEU A 198 13.55 10.58 -12.79
C LEU A 198 12.89 11.75 -13.52
N SER A 199 13.50 12.94 -13.49
CA SER A 199 13.02 14.11 -14.21
C SER A 199 12.98 13.88 -15.72
N GLU A 200 14.09 13.40 -16.30
CA GLU A 200 14.20 13.09 -17.73
C GLU A 200 13.18 12.03 -18.17
N ARG A 201 13.06 10.96 -17.36
CA ARG A 201 12.14 9.86 -17.67
C ARG A 201 10.67 10.30 -17.62
N ASN A 202 10.32 11.10 -16.63
CA ASN A 202 8.98 11.67 -16.51
C ASN A 202 8.65 12.59 -17.67
N ALA A 203 9.59 13.44 -18.11
CA ALA A 203 9.41 14.28 -19.28
C ALA A 203 9.26 13.48 -20.59
N GLN A 204 9.96 12.34 -20.71
CA GLN A 204 9.78 11.44 -21.85
C GLN A 204 8.40 10.77 -21.87
N LEU A 205 7.95 10.28 -20.70
CA LEU A 205 6.63 9.65 -20.57
C LEU A 205 5.47 10.64 -20.78
N GLU A 206 5.68 11.92 -20.49
CA GLU A 206 4.70 12.97 -20.74
C GLU A 206 4.42 13.18 -22.24
N LYS A 207 5.47 13.05 -23.05
CA LYS A 207 5.40 13.21 -24.50
C LYS A 207 4.94 11.94 -25.23
N ALA A 208 4.98 10.80 -24.55
CA ALA A 208 4.55 9.55 -25.14
C ALA A 208 3.01 9.48 -25.14
N PRO A 209 2.37 9.05 -26.26
CA PRO A 209 0.94 8.79 -26.26
C PRO A 209 0.62 7.72 -25.19
N ALA A 210 -0.49 7.91 -24.47
CA ALA A 210 -1.00 6.90 -23.55
C ALA A 210 -1.25 5.59 -24.32
N LYS A 211 -0.57 4.52 -23.91
CA LYS A 211 -0.73 3.19 -24.50
C LYS A 211 -1.90 2.46 -23.88
#